data_042c23188c5b16080a48ba93d2e21012
#
_entry.id   042c23188c5b16080a48ba93d2e21012
#
_cell.length_a   1.000
_cell.length_b   1.000
_cell.length_c   1.000
_cell.angle_alpha   90.00
_cell.angle_beta   90.00
_cell.angle_gamma   90.00
#
_symmetry.space_group_name_H-M   'P 1'
#
loop_
_entity.id
_entity.type
_entity.pdbx_description
1 polymer ?
#
loop_
_entity_poly.entity_id
_entity_poly.type
_entity_poly.pdbx_seq_one_letter_code
_entity_poly.pdbx_strand_id
1 'polypeptide(L)'
;MSNSLHPVAAELADLIEADSVGYETLRRMASVSHYNRWIFEELSPFAGSHILEVGCGIGNMTAFFVDCELLVAIDRLQASVALTRRRYQGFLNVRVMQGDISDPQLPAQLATWPFDTALCVNVLEHVEDDLSALRRLWQILQPGGRLLLLVPAGHYMYGSLDQALGHYRRYERAQLAQLVEKAGFQSSVLRYMNLAGIPGWWLNSRVLKRRLLPEGQLRWFNRLAPVFIRGERLLRRAWDVPAGQSLVCIAQKKT
;
A
#
# COMPACT_ATOMS: atom_id res chain seq x y z
N MET A 1 -6.21 39.10 1.95
CA MET A 1 -5.80 37.80 1.40
C MET A 1 -4.68 37.24 2.28
N SER A 2 -5.05 36.68 3.41
CA SER A 2 -4.11 36.15 4.40
C SER A 2 -4.73 34.90 5.02
N ASN A 3 -3.95 33.84 5.15
CA ASN A 3 -4.17 32.65 6.01
C ASN A 3 -4.74 31.34 5.41
N SER A 4 -4.53 31.03 4.14
CA SER A 4 -4.78 29.65 3.67
C SER A 4 -3.61 28.68 3.88
N LEU A 5 -2.44 29.16 4.33
CA LEU A 5 -1.25 28.34 4.57
C LEU A 5 -1.16 27.78 6.01
N HIS A 6 -1.84 28.39 6.99
CA HIS A 6 -1.79 27.97 8.38
C HIS A 6 -2.33 26.55 8.65
N PRO A 7 -3.48 26.12 8.09
CA PRO A 7 -4.00 24.79 8.36
C PRO A 7 -3.10 23.66 7.84
N VAL A 8 -2.55 23.82 6.61
CA VAL A 8 -1.65 22.80 6.02
C VAL A 8 -0.37 22.63 6.82
N ALA A 9 0.18 23.74 7.31
CA ALA A 9 1.41 23.69 8.12
C ALA A 9 1.18 22.98 9.45
N ALA A 10 0.01 23.17 10.08
CA ALA A 10 -0.37 22.48 11.30
C ALA A 10 -0.58 20.98 11.06
N GLU A 11 -1.39 20.58 10.08
CA GLU A 11 -1.61 19.19 9.69
C GLU A 11 -0.31 18.46 9.34
N LEU A 12 0.61 19.16 8.65
CA LEU A 12 1.92 18.63 8.31
C LEU A 12 2.81 18.48 9.56
N ALA A 13 2.77 19.44 10.48
CA ALA A 13 3.51 19.37 11.74
C ALA A 13 3.03 18.19 12.59
N ASP A 14 1.70 18.02 12.73
CA ASP A 14 1.08 16.92 13.46
C ASP A 14 1.47 15.55 12.86
N LEU A 15 1.53 15.44 11.52
CA LEU A 15 1.96 14.21 10.85
C LEU A 15 3.45 13.91 11.08
N ILE A 16 4.30 14.93 11.00
CA ILE A 16 5.74 14.79 11.26
C ILE A 16 5.99 14.41 12.72
N GLU A 17 5.23 14.96 13.65
CA GLU A 17 5.33 14.62 15.06
C GLU A 17 4.86 13.18 15.31
N ALA A 18 3.75 12.76 14.71
CA ALA A 18 3.19 11.42 14.88
C ALA A 18 4.03 10.33 14.21
N ASP A 19 4.55 10.56 12.99
CA ASP A 19 5.34 9.59 12.22
C ASP A 19 6.27 10.28 11.20
N SER A 20 7.39 10.78 11.67
CA SER A 20 8.37 11.49 10.81
C SER A 20 9.00 10.61 9.73
N VAL A 21 9.28 9.34 10.05
CA VAL A 21 9.91 8.39 9.11
C VAL A 21 8.92 7.94 8.05
N GLY A 22 7.70 7.60 8.46
CA GLY A 22 6.63 7.22 7.54
C GLY A 22 6.28 8.36 6.59
N TYR A 23 6.06 9.57 7.11
CA TYR A 23 5.80 10.74 6.27
C TYR A 23 6.93 11.00 5.26
N GLU A 24 8.18 11.02 5.72
CA GLU A 24 9.32 11.27 4.83
C GLU A 24 9.47 10.16 3.78
N THR A 25 9.18 8.91 4.14
CA THR A 25 9.14 7.80 3.18
C THR A 25 8.05 8.03 2.14
N LEU A 26 6.81 8.34 2.54
CA LEU A 26 5.71 8.63 1.62
C LEU A 26 6.01 9.81 0.69
N ARG A 27 6.63 10.88 1.23
CA ARG A 27 7.07 12.05 0.47
C ARG A 27 8.10 11.68 -0.61
N ARG A 28 9.12 10.88 -0.24
CA ARG A 28 10.13 10.38 -1.19
C ARG A 28 9.52 9.46 -2.24
N MET A 29 8.64 8.55 -1.81
CA MET A 29 7.97 7.61 -2.72
C MET A 29 7.01 8.30 -3.67
N ALA A 30 6.45 9.46 -3.33
CA ALA A 30 5.65 10.27 -4.25
C ALA A 30 6.43 10.66 -5.53
N SER A 31 7.75 10.84 -5.42
CA SER A 31 8.62 11.17 -6.55
C SER A 31 9.02 9.96 -7.42
N VAL A 32 8.77 8.72 -6.97
CA VAL A 32 9.13 7.49 -7.67
C VAL A 32 7.98 7.05 -8.59
N SER A 33 7.67 7.90 -9.58
CA SER A 33 6.46 7.79 -10.41
C SER A 33 6.36 6.50 -11.22
N HIS A 34 7.47 6.00 -11.77
CA HIS A 34 7.46 4.74 -12.54
C HIS A 34 7.15 3.53 -11.65
N TYR A 35 7.65 3.52 -10.41
CA TYR A 35 7.36 2.45 -9.47
C TYR A 35 5.90 2.47 -9.00
N ASN A 36 5.37 3.65 -8.65
CA ASN A 36 3.96 3.79 -8.25
C ASN A 36 3.02 3.40 -9.39
N ARG A 37 3.34 3.81 -10.63
CA ARG A 37 2.59 3.39 -11.83
C ARG A 37 2.68 1.89 -12.04
N TRP A 38 3.83 1.28 -11.81
CA TRP A 38 3.97 -0.18 -11.90
C TRP A 38 3.07 -0.90 -10.90
N ILE A 39 3.02 -0.44 -9.63
CA ILE A 39 2.06 -0.99 -8.64
C ILE A 39 0.62 -0.87 -9.16
N PHE A 40 0.25 0.30 -9.65
CA PHE A 40 -1.08 0.51 -10.23
C PHE A 40 -1.36 -0.46 -11.39
N GLU A 41 -0.45 -0.62 -12.34
CA GLU A 41 -0.61 -1.51 -13.49
C GLU A 41 -0.70 -3.00 -13.11
N GLU A 42 -0.13 -3.40 -11.96
CA GLU A 42 -0.25 -4.77 -11.43
C GLU A 42 -1.60 -5.02 -10.74
N LEU A 43 -2.23 -3.98 -10.19
CA LEU A 43 -3.45 -4.08 -9.39
C LEU A 43 -4.72 -3.67 -10.15
N SER A 44 -4.65 -2.61 -10.95
CA SER A 44 -5.82 -1.99 -11.60
C SER A 44 -6.62 -2.91 -12.52
N PRO A 45 -6.05 -3.92 -13.23
CA PRO A 45 -6.84 -4.84 -14.04
C PRO A 45 -7.85 -5.68 -13.23
N PHE A 46 -7.71 -5.70 -11.91
CA PHE A 46 -8.55 -6.46 -10.99
C PHE A 46 -9.46 -5.58 -10.14
N ALA A 47 -9.28 -4.26 -10.20
CA ALA A 47 -10.11 -3.31 -9.48
C ALA A 47 -11.50 -3.21 -10.12
N GLY A 48 -12.52 -3.10 -9.27
CA GLY A 48 -13.87 -2.76 -9.66
C GLY A 48 -14.11 -1.25 -9.58
N SER A 49 -15.38 -0.86 -9.36
CA SER A 49 -15.78 0.54 -9.37
C SER A 49 -16.01 1.14 -7.99
N HIS A 50 -16.17 0.32 -6.94
CA HIS A 50 -16.39 0.75 -5.56
C HIS A 50 -15.22 0.30 -4.68
N ILE A 51 -14.25 1.18 -4.51
CA ILE A 51 -12.94 0.85 -3.93
C ILE A 51 -12.83 1.39 -2.51
N LEU A 52 -12.42 0.51 -1.58
CA LEU A 52 -11.89 0.89 -0.28
C LEU A 52 -10.36 0.87 -0.35
N GLU A 53 -9.71 2.02 -0.23
CA GLU A 53 -8.27 2.14 -0.05
C GLU A 53 -7.94 2.19 1.45
N VAL A 54 -7.19 1.20 1.93
CA VAL A 54 -6.71 1.12 3.32
C VAL A 54 -5.30 1.66 3.42
N GLY A 55 -5.06 2.61 4.33
CA GLY A 55 -3.76 3.23 4.53
C GLY A 55 -3.39 4.18 3.39
N CYS A 56 -4.26 5.15 3.11
CA CYS A 56 -4.04 6.08 1.98
C CYS A 56 -2.82 7.00 2.17
N GLY A 57 -2.31 7.16 3.39
CA GLY A 57 -1.19 8.04 3.70
C GLY A 57 -1.43 9.46 3.20
N ILE A 58 -0.53 9.97 2.37
CA ILE A 58 -0.65 11.29 1.73
C ILE A 58 -1.33 11.22 0.34
N GLY A 59 -1.99 10.11 0.01
CA GLY A 59 -2.75 9.93 -1.22
C GLY A 59 -1.92 9.58 -2.45
N ASN A 60 -0.80 8.89 -2.29
CA ASN A 60 0.07 8.51 -3.42
C ASN A 60 -0.60 7.48 -4.35
N MET A 61 -1.27 6.47 -3.77
CA MET A 61 -2.01 5.47 -4.55
C MET A 61 -3.41 5.93 -4.91
N THR A 62 -4.08 6.71 -4.04
CA THR A 62 -5.37 7.36 -4.30
C THR A 62 -5.41 8.01 -5.67
N ALA A 63 -4.30 8.70 -6.06
CA ALA A 63 -4.18 9.41 -7.34
C ALA A 63 -4.47 8.54 -8.58
N PHE A 64 -4.24 7.25 -8.49
CA PHE A 64 -4.38 6.32 -9.62
C PHE A 64 -5.78 5.71 -9.74
N PHE A 65 -6.62 5.85 -8.71
CA PHE A 65 -7.95 5.24 -8.65
C PHE A 65 -9.09 6.25 -8.61
N VAL A 66 -8.82 7.54 -8.84
CA VAL A 66 -9.82 8.62 -8.79
C VAL A 66 -10.91 8.52 -9.88
N ASP A 67 -10.68 7.76 -10.94
CA ASP A 67 -11.62 7.61 -12.05
C ASP A 67 -12.68 6.51 -11.81
N CYS A 68 -12.67 5.85 -10.63
CA CYS A 68 -13.71 4.87 -10.26
C CYS A 68 -15.03 5.58 -9.84
N GLU A 69 -16.11 4.82 -9.68
CA GLU A 69 -17.42 5.38 -9.28
C GLU A 69 -17.42 5.86 -7.82
N LEU A 70 -16.75 5.11 -6.94
CA LEU A 70 -16.61 5.44 -5.52
C LEU A 70 -15.22 5.02 -5.02
N LEU A 71 -14.48 5.95 -4.43
CA LEU A 71 -13.25 5.68 -3.70
C LEU A 71 -13.39 6.17 -2.27
N VAL A 72 -13.41 5.24 -1.31
CA VAL A 72 -13.30 5.57 0.10
C VAL A 72 -11.88 5.26 0.56
N ALA A 73 -11.12 6.29 0.91
CA ALA A 73 -9.74 6.19 1.35
C ALA A 73 -9.66 6.38 2.87
N ILE A 74 -9.10 5.42 3.58
CA ILE A 74 -8.96 5.49 5.03
C ILE A 74 -7.50 5.47 5.46
N ASP A 75 -7.20 6.18 6.55
CA ASP A 75 -5.92 6.13 7.24
C ASP A 75 -6.12 6.26 8.75
N ARG A 76 -5.24 5.62 9.53
CA ARG A 76 -5.30 5.70 11.00
C ARG A 76 -4.88 7.06 11.54
N LEU A 77 -3.99 7.77 10.82
CA LEU A 77 -3.48 9.07 11.22
C LEU A 77 -4.38 10.19 10.68
N GLN A 78 -4.99 10.94 11.59
CA GLN A 78 -5.86 12.07 11.25
C GLN A 78 -5.17 13.10 10.37
N ALA A 79 -3.88 13.34 10.57
CA ALA A 79 -3.10 14.26 9.76
C ALA A 79 -2.94 13.78 8.31
N SER A 80 -2.73 12.47 8.08
CA SER A 80 -2.76 11.86 6.74
C SER A 80 -4.10 12.05 6.06
N VAL A 81 -5.18 11.80 6.81
CA VAL A 81 -6.57 12.01 6.35
C VAL A 81 -6.80 13.45 5.92
N ALA A 82 -6.37 14.42 6.71
CA ALA A 82 -6.55 15.85 6.43
C ALA A 82 -5.80 16.27 5.15
N LEU A 83 -4.53 15.87 5.01
CA LEU A 83 -3.73 16.14 3.81
C LEU A 83 -4.35 15.50 2.56
N THR A 84 -4.73 14.24 2.64
CA THR A 84 -5.32 13.51 1.51
C THR A 84 -6.70 14.06 1.15
N ARG A 85 -7.56 14.34 2.13
CA ARG A 85 -8.86 14.98 1.90
C ARG A 85 -8.71 16.30 1.15
N ARG A 86 -7.77 17.15 1.56
CA ARG A 86 -7.49 18.43 0.89
C ARG A 86 -7.00 18.22 -0.54
N ARG A 87 -6.13 17.25 -0.76
CA ARG A 87 -5.59 16.94 -2.10
C ARG A 87 -6.69 16.54 -3.08
N TYR A 88 -7.70 15.81 -2.60
CA TYR A 88 -8.77 15.26 -3.43
C TYR A 88 -10.13 15.94 -3.22
N GLN A 89 -10.19 17.12 -2.60
CA GLN A 89 -11.44 17.85 -2.32
C GLN A 89 -12.28 18.17 -3.56
N GLY A 90 -11.67 18.22 -4.76
CA GLY A 90 -12.36 18.45 -6.03
C GLY A 90 -12.98 17.20 -6.66
N PHE A 91 -12.75 16.02 -6.11
CA PHE A 91 -13.27 14.75 -6.63
C PHE A 91 -14.51 14.34 -5.85
N LEU A 92 -15.70 14.45 -6.46
CA LEU A 92 -16.98 14.18 -5.78
C LEU A 92 -17.19 12.71 -5.43
N ASN A 93 -16.50 11.82 -6.09
CA ASN A 93 -16.54 10.36 -5.85
C ASN A 93 -15.48 9.89 -4.84
N VAL A 94 -14.58 10.76 -4.38
CA VAL A 94 -13.55 10.41 -3.39
C VAL A 94 -14.01 10.86 -2.00
N ARG A 95 -14.00 9.91 -1.06
CA ARG A 95 -14.26 10.15 0.36
C ARG A 95 -13.02 9.78 1.15
N VAL A 96 -12.52 10.69 1.98
CA VAL A 96 -11.35 10.44 2.84
C VAL A 96 -11.78 10.55 4.28
N MET A 97 -11.54 9.50 5.07
CA MET A 97 -11.96 9.45 6.46
C MET A 97 -10.93 8.74 7.34
N GLN A 98 -10.98 9.01 8.64
CA GLN A 98 -10.15 8.28 9.58
C GLN A 98 -10.72 6.85 9.74
N GLY A 99 -9.83 5.86 9.73
CA GLY A 99 -10.18 4.47 9.95
C GLY A 99 -8.93 3.62 10.16
N ASP A 100 -9.00 2.67 11.06
CA ASP A 100 -7.93 1.72 11.36
C ASP A 100 -8.40 0.31 11.06
N ILE A 101 -7.67 -0.40 10.20
CA ILE A 101 -7.96 -1.81 9.87
C ILE A 101 -7.84 -2.73 11.11
N SER A 102 -7.15 -2.26 12.17
CA SER A 102 -7.07 -2.97 13.45
C SER A 102 -8.31 -2.80 14.32
N ASP A 103 -9.19 -1.82 14.01
CA ASP A 103 -10.42 -1.58 14.76
C ASP A 103 -11.50 -2.61 14.44
N PRO A 104 -12.00 -3.39 15.43
CA PRO A 104 -13.10 -4.33 15.24
C PRO A 104 -14.40 -3.68 14.76
N GLN A 105 -14.60 -2.38 14.98
CA GLN A 105 -15.80 -1.64 14.57
C GLN A 105 -15.74 -1.15 13.12
N LEU A 106 -14.58 -1.23 12.45
CA LEU A 106 -14.43 -0.73 11.09
C LEU A 106 -15.46 -1.30 10.10
N PRO A 107 -15.80 -2.61 10.11
CA PRO A 107 -16.83 -3.13 9.21
C PRO A 107 -18.20 -2.47 9.39
N ALA A 108 -18.60 -2.18 10.64
CA ALA A 108 -19.86 -1.49 10.92
C ALA A 108 -19.83 -0.03 10.47
N GLN A 109 -18.70 0.66 10.63
CA GLN A 109 -18.52 2.04 10.18
C GLN A 109 -18.59 2.17 8.66
N LEU A 110 -18.18 1.14 7.93
CA LEU A 110 -18.13 1.11 6.47
C LEU A 110 -19.33 0.39 5.81
N ALA A 111 -20.28 -0.13 6.58
CA ALA A 111 -21.37 -0.98 6.10
C ALA A 111 -22.32 -0.32 5.08
N THR A 112 -22.33 1.01 5.00
CA THR A 112 -23.19 1.76 4.06
C THR A 112 -22.67 1.76 2.63
N TRP A 113 -21.41 1.40 2.40
CA TRP A 113 -20.78 1.40 1.08
C TRP A 113 -20.64 -0.01 0.52
N PRO A 114 -21.04 -0.20 -0.75
CA PRO A 114 -21.02 -1.52 -1.40
C PRO A 114 -19.65 -1.79 -2.05
N PHE A 115 -18.61 -2.06 -1.27
CA PHE A 115 -17.27 -2.26 -1.82
C PHE A 115 -17.13 -3.57 -2.59
N ASP A 116 -16.71 -3.47 -3.84
CA ASP A 116 -16.29 -4.58 -4.69
C ASP A 116 -14.77 -4.82 -4.65
N THR A 117 -14.02 -3.82 -4.17
CA THR A 117 -12.56 -3.87 -4.12
C THR A 117 -12.04 -3.30 -2.80
N ALA A 118 -11.12 -4.04 -2.15
CA ALA A 118 -10.29 -3.53 -1.07
C ALA A 118 -8.84 -3.43 -1.57
N LEU A 119 -8.29 -2.22 -1.60
CA LEU A 119 -6.91 -1.92 -1.98
C LEU A 119 -6.08 -1.73 -0.70
N CYS A 120 -5.05 -2.55 -0.52
CA CYS A 120 -4.19 -2.54 0.67
C CYS A 120 -2.72 -2.63 0.23
N VAL A 121 -2.04 -1.49 0.16
CA VAL A 121 -0.68 -1.36 -0.38
C VAL A 121 0.28 -0.91 0.71
N ASN A 122 1.18 -1.79 1.11
CA ASN A 122 2.15 -1.57 2.19
C ASN A 122 1.49 -1.09 3.50
N VAL A 123 0.50 -1.84 3.96
CA VAL A 123 -0.23 -1.57 5.22
C VAL A 123 -0.21 -2.78 6.15
N LEU A 124 -0.41 -3.98 5.60
CA LEU A 124 -0.60 -5.19 6.42
C LEU A 124 0.61 -5.52 7.30
N GLU A 125 1.81 -5.18 6.86
CA GLU A 125 3.06 -5.30 7.62
C GLU A 125 3.11 -4.43 8.89
N HIS A 126 2.29 -3.38 8.96
CA HIS A 126 2.15 -2.50 10.12
C HIS A 126 1.09 -2.99 11.12
N VAL A 127 0.40 -4.09 10.81
CA VAL A 127 -0.66 -4.64 11.65
C VAL A 127 -0.15 -5.87 12.39
N GLU A 128 -0.24 -5.87 13.72
CA GLU A 128 0.23 -6.98 14.53
C GLU A 128 -0.61 -8.25 14.30
N ASP A 129 -1.95 -8.13 14.35
CA ASP A 129 -2.90 -9.20 14.01
C ASP A 129 -3.41 -9.03 12.57
N ASP A 130 -2.56 -9.43 11.63
CA ASP A 130 -2.81 -9.35 10.19
C ASP A 130 -3.96 -10.27 9.72
N LEU A 131 -4.18 -11.40 10.40
CA LEU A 131 -5.30 -12.28 10.10
C LEU A 131 -6.64 -11.62 10.40
N SER A 132 -6.77 -11.00 11.57
CA SER A 132 -8.00 -10.28 11.92
C SER A 132 -8.25 -9.07 11.01
N ALA A 133 -7.18 -8.36 10.60
CA ALA A 133 -7.29 -7.30 9.60
C ALA A 133 -7.85 -7.80 8.26
N LEU A 134 -7.31 -8.90 7.74
CA LEU A 134 -7.82 -9.50 6.50
C LEU A 134 -9.26 -10.01 6.63
N ARG A 135 -9.65 -10.56 7.78
CA ARG A 135 -11.04 -10.97 8.06
C ARG A 135 -12.00 -9.78 8.07
N ARG A 136 -11.56 -8.60 8.56
CA ARG A 136 -12.37 -7.37 8.50
C ARG A 136 -12.56 -6.93 7.05
N LEU A 137 -11.51 -6.97 6.22
CA LEU A 137 -11.65 -6.69 4.78
C LEU A 137 -12.60 -7.68 4.11
N TRP A 138 -12.54 -8.95 4.49
CA TRP A 138 -13.49 -9.95 4.01
C TRP A 138 -14.94 -9.61 4.40
N GLN A 139 -15.18 -9.13 5.62
CA GLN A 139 -16.51 -8.70 6.08
C GLN A 139 -17.02 -7.48 5.31
N ILE A 140 -16.15 -6.50 5.05
CA ILE A 140 -16.48 -5.24 4.38
C ILE A 140 -16.82 -5.45 2.90
N LEU A 141 -16.13 -6.36 2.23
CA LEU A 141 -16.33 -6.61 0.81
C LEU A 141 -17.66 -7.31 0.53
N GLN A 142 -18.29 -6.95 -0.58
CA GLN A 142 -19.43 -7.67 -1.13
C GLN A 142 -19.06 -9.12 -1.50
N PRO A 143 -20.05 -10.04 -1.61
CA PRO A 143 -19.82 -11.36 -2.21
C PRO A 143 -19.17 -11.24 -3.59
N GLY A 144 -18.10 -12.00 -3.85
CA GLY A 144 -17.33 -11.89 -5.08
C GLY A 144 -16.35 -10.71 -5.15
N GLY A 145 -16.35 -9.85 -4.14
CA GLY A 145 -15.41 -8.71 -4.05
C GLY A 145 -13.96 -9.16 -3.95
N ARG A 146 -13.04 -8.28 -4.32
CA ARG A 146 -11.60 -8.58 -4.45
C ARG A 146 -10.75 -7.81 -3.47
N LEU A 147 -9.75 -8.50 -2.94
CA LEU A 147 -8.63 -7.92 -2.19
C LEU A 147 -7.45 -7.75 -3.14
N LEU A 148 -6.97 -6.53 -3.29
CA LEU A 148 -5.77 -6.16 -4.02
C LEU A 148 -4.70 -5.79 -3.00
N LEU A 149 -3.73 -6.68 -2.79
CA LEU A 149 -2.76 -6.58 -1.73
C LEU A 149 -1.34 -6.47 -2.30
N LEU A 150 -0.55 -5.53 -1.77
CA LEU A 150 0.89 -5.47 -1.97
C LEU A 150 1.55 -5.36 -0.60
N VAL A 151 2.47 -6.28 -0.31
CA VAL A 151 3.23 -6.34 0.95
C VAL A 151 4.72 -6.51 0.71
N PRO A 152 5.60 -6.09 1.63
CA PRO A 152 7.03 -6.35 1.54
C PRO A 152 7.32 -7.83 1.68
N ALA A 153 8.17 -8.35 0.78
CA ALA A 153 8.54 -9.76 0.72
C ALA A 153 9.94 -10.02 1.29
N GLY A 154 10.18 -11.29 1.66
CA GLY A 154 11.48 -11.80 2.02
C GLY A 154 11.91 -11.46 3.45
N HIS A 155 11.76 -12.40 4.39
CA HIS A 155 12.18 -12.23 5.79
C HIS A 155 13.67 -11.86 5.90
N TYR A 156 14.50 -12.38 5.00
CA TYR A 156 15.95 -12.10 4.97
C TYR A 156 16.29 -10.64 4.71
N MET A 157 15.36 -9.85 4.15
CA MET A 157 15.52 -8.42 3.89
C MET A 157 15.10 -7.55 5.09
N TYR A 158 14.40 -8.12 6.09
CA TYR A 158 13.97 -7.37 7.27
C TYR A 158 15.16 -6.75 8.00
N GLY A 159 15.12 -5.45 8.26
CA GLY A 159 16.21 -4.76 8.94
C GLY A 159 15.85 -3.35 9.38
N SER A 160 16.85 -2.46 9.40
CA SER A 160 16.71 -1.12 9.99
C SER A 160 15.67 -0.22 9.30
N LEU A 161 15.46 -0.39 7.99
CA LEU A 161 14.42 0.35 7.27
C LEU A 161 13.02 -0.12 7.71
N ASP A 162 12.81 -1.44 7.84
CA ASP A 162 11.54 -2.00 8.29
C ASP A 162 11.23 -1.59 9.73
N GLN A 163 12.23 -1.67 10.61
CA GLN A 163 12.11 -1.25 12.01
C GLN A 163 11.78 0.24 12.13
N ALA A 164 12.43 1.08 11.32
CA ALA A 164 12.21 2.52 11.34
C ALA A 164 10.81 2.90 10.83
N LEU A 165 10.22 2.07 9.94
CA LEU A 165 8.84 2.21 9.45
C LEU A 165 7.80 1.57 10.39
N GLY A 166 8.22 0.86 11.44
CA GLY A 166 7.30 0.17 12.34
C GLY A 166 6.70 -1.10 11.75
N HIS A 167 7.40 -1.77 10.82
CA HIS A 167 6.95 -3.05 10.30
C HIS A 167 7.09 -4.14 11.36
N TYR A 168 6.05 -4.91 11.58
CA TYR A 168 6.13 -6.13 12.38
C TYR A 168 6.86 -7.24 11.61
N ARG A 169 6.65 -7.31 10.27
CA ARG A 169 7.14 -8.43 9.45
C ARG A 169 7.29 -8.09 7.97
N ARG A 170 7.90 -9.01 7.25
CA ARG A 170 7.84 -9.17 5.81
C ARG A 170 7.24 -10.55 5.53
N TYR A 171 6.75 -10.77 4.34
CA TYR A 171 5.98 -11.96 4.01
C TYR A 171 6.77 -12.88 3.07
N GLU A 172 6.65 -14.20 3.32
CA GLU A 172 6.99 -15.22 2.35
C GLU A 172 5.73 -15.64 1.57
N ARG A 173 5.93 -16.03 0.31
CA ARG A 173 4.82 -16.35 -0.61
C ARG A 173 3.86 -17.39 -0.02
N ALA A 174 4.40 -18.49 0.52
CA ALA A 174 3.59 -19.56 1.09
C ALA A 174 2.81 -19.11 2.35
N GLN A 175 3.45 -18.29 3.20
CA GLN A 175 2.80 -17.74 4.40
C GLN A 175 1.64 -16.81 4.02
N LEU A 176 1.86 -15.91 3.06
CA LEU A 176 0.84 -14.98 2.62
C LEU A 176 -0.35 -15.73 1.99
N ALA A 177 -0.09 -16.78 1.19
CA ALA A 177 -1.14 -17.63 0.65
C ALA A 177 -2.02 -18.23 1.74
N GLN A 178 -1.40 -18.86 2.76
CA GLN A 178 -2.12 -19.47 3.88
C GLN A 178 -2.88 -18.43 4.73
N LEU A 179 -2.30 -17.25 4.94
CA LEU A 179 -2.92 -16.16 5.69
C LEU A 179 -4.19 -15.66 5.00
N VAL A 180 -4.11 -15.40 3.70
CA VAL A 180 -5.22 -14.94 2.85
C VAL A 180 -6.34 -16.00 2.80
N GLU A 181 -5.97 -17.28 2.68
CA GLU A 181 -6.92 -18.38 2.70
C GLU A 181 -7.62 -18.53 4.06
N LYS A 182 -6.87 -18.46 5.17
CA LYS A 182 -7.42 -18.49 6.55
C LYS A 182 -8.37 -17.31 6.83
N ALA A 183 -8.19 -16.20 6.14
CA ALA A 183 -9.08 -15.05 6.22
C ALA A 183 -10.39 -15.21 5.42
N GLY A 184 -10.51 -16.29 4.61
CA GLY A 184 -11.72 -16.60 3.82
C GLY A 184 -11.63 -16.20 2.34
N PHE A 185 -10.48 -15.71 1.88
CA PHE A 185 -10.26 -15.39 0.47
C PHE A 185 -9.71 -16.57 -0.33
N GLN A 186 -9.90 -16.51 -1.63
CA GLN A 186 -9.24 -17.39 -2.60
C GLN A 186 -8.31 -16.56 -3.46
N SER A 187 -7.01 -16.80 -3.37
CA SER A 187 -6.03 -16.10 -4.20
C SER A 187 -6.08 -16.57 -5.65
N SER A 188 -6.18 -15.63 -6.58
CA SER A 188 -6.10 -15.86 -8.02
C SER A 188 -4.74 -15.49 -8.59
N VAL A 189 -4.05 -14.54 -7.95
CA VAL A 189 -2.69 -14.13 -8.29
C VAL A 189 -1.89 -14.02 -7.01
N LEU A 190 -0.71 -14.62 -6.98
CA LEU A 190 0.26 -14.45 -5.90
C LEU A 190 1.67 -14.56 -6.48
N ARG A 191 2.33 -13.41 -6.62
CA ARG A 191 3.63 -13.33 -7.29
C ARG A 191 4.56 -12.31 -6.66
N TYR A 192 5.85 -12.54 -6.80
CA TYR A 192 6.87 -11.55 -6.47
C TYR A 192 6.90 -10.39 -7.47
N MET A 193 7.30 -9.23 -6.99
CA MET A 193 7.45 -7.98 -7.74
C MET A 193 8.71 -7.25 -7.28
N ASN A 194 9.36 -6.53 -8.21
CA ASN A 194 10.51 -5.69 -7.95
C ASN A 194 11.76 -6.47 -7.51
N LEU A 195 12.19 -7.39 -8.37
CA LEU A 195 13.45 -8.13 -8.19
C LEU A 195 14.67 -7.19 -8.10
N ALA A 196 14.70 -6.16 -8.94
CA ALA A 196 15.79 -5.17 -8.97
C ALA A 196 15.90 -4.32 -7.68
N GLY A 197 14.83 -4.23 -6.89
CA GLY A 197 14.83 -3.52 -5.61
C GLY A 197 15.55 -4.25 -4.49
N ILE A 198 15.72 -5.58 -4.60
CA ILE A 198 16.32 -6.42 -3.53
C ILE A 198 17.72 -5.94 -3.13
N PRO A 199 18.70 -5.78 -4.04
CA PRO A 199 20.05 -5.39 -3.65
C PRO A 199 20.09 -4.03 -2.95
N GLY A 200 19.32 -3.06 -3.48
CA GLY A 200 19.25 -1.71 -2.92
C GLY A 200 18.66 -1.69 -1.51
N TRP A 201 17.56 -2.41 -1.30
CA TRP A 201 16.95 -2.52 0.02
C TRP A 201 17.84 -3.25 1.01
N TRP A 202 18.38 -4.42 0.63
CA TRP A 202 19.22 -5.24 1.48
C TRP A 202 20.48 -4.48 1.94
N LEU A 203 21.16 -3.79 1.01
CA LEU A 203 22.33 -2.98 1.33
C LEU A 203 22.01 -1.87 2.35
N ASN A 204 20.93 -1.11 2.11
CA ASN A 204 20.57 0.00 3.02
C ASN A 204 20.06 -0.49 4.37
N SER A 205 19.29 -1.58 4.38
CA SER A 205 18.64 -2.08 5.58
C SER A 205 19.57 -2.94 6.45
N ARG A 206 20.33 -3.86 5.84
CA ARG A 206 21.13 -4.87 6.57
C ARG A 206 22.59 -4.45 6.78
N VAL A 207 23.20 -3.80 5.78
CA VAL A 207 24.62 -3.43 5.82
C VAL A 207 24.79 -2.01 6.35
N LEU A 208 24.18 -1.03 5.69
CA LEU A 208 24.33 0.38 6.03
C LEU A 208 23.43 0.81 7.20
N LYS A 209 22.49 -0.01 7.62
CA LYS A 209 21.57 0.20 8.75
C LYS A 209 20.90 1.57 8.72
N ARG A 210 20.49 2.02 7.55
CA ARG A 210 19.81 3.30 7.35
C ARG A 210 18.36 3.22 7.84
N ARG A 211 17.81 4.36 8.23
CA ARG A 211 16.41 4.50 8.62
C ARG A 211 15.52 4.98 7.46
N LEU A 212 16.14 5.54 6.41
CA LEU A 212 15.47 6.05 5.21
C LEU A 212 16.31 5.73 3.97
N LEU A 213 15.65 5.44 2.85
CA LEU A 213 16.31 5.29 1.56
C LEU A 213 16.82 6.67 1.07
N PRO A 214 18.06 6.79 0.57
CA PRO A 214 18.57 8.03 0.02
C PRO A 214 17.77 8.50 -1.20
N GLU A 215 17.43 9.79 -1.26
CA GLU A 215 16.71 10.35 -2.41
C GLU A 215 17.46 10.17 -3.74
N GLY A 216 18.79 10.29 -3.73
CA GLY A 216 19.63 10.04 -4.91
C GLY A 216 19.44 8.62 -5.45
N GLN A 217 19.43 7.61 -4.56
CA GLN A 217 19.19 6.22 -4.94
C GLN A 217 17.80 6.02 -5.52
N LEU A 218 16.78 6.63 -4.91
CA LEU A 218 15.40 6.57 -5.41
C LEU A 218 15.25 7.23 -6.79
N ARG A 219 15.91 8.37 -7.01
CA ARG A 219 15.93 9.02 -8.34
C ARG A 219 16.58 8.13 -9.40
N TRP A 220 17.73 7.51 -9.10
CA TRP A 220 18.37 6.57 -10.01
C TRP A 220 17.51 5.33 -10.27
N PHE A 221 16.94 4.75 -9.22
CA PHE A 221 16.01 3.64 -9.36
C PHE A 221 14.83 4.01 -10.26
N ASN A 222 14.18 5.16 -10.02
CA ASN A 222 13.05 5.60 -10.83
C ASN A 222 13.42 5.80 -12.30
N ARG A 223 14.62 6.35 -12.58
CA ARG A 223 15.12 6.52 -13.96
C ARG A 223 15.34 5.20 -14.68
N LEU A 224 15.81 4.18 -13.98
CA LEU A 224 16.08 2.86 -14.54
C LEU A 224 14.87 1.92 -14.45
N ALA A 225 13.86 2.26 -13.69
CA ALA A 225 12.67 1.44 -13.47
C ALA A 225 12.00 0.95 -14.76
N PRO A 226 11.84 1.75 -15.83
CA PRO A 226 11.26 1.25 -17.08
C PRO A 226 12.00 0.07 -17.69
N VAL A 227 13.33 0.02 -17.54
CA VAL A 227 14.16 -1.10 -18.02
C VAL A 227 13.95 -2.33 -17.15
N PHE A 228 14.01 -2.16 -15.82
CA PHE A 228 13.80 -3.24 -14.86
C PHE A 228 12.40 -3.83 -14.97
N ILE A 229 11.38 -2.99 -15.10
CA ILE A 229 9.98 -3.41 -15.25
C ILE A 229 9.81 -4.24 -16.52
N ARG A 230 10.35 -3.78 -17.65
CA ARG A 230 10.30 -4.53 -18.92
C ARG A 230 11.02 -5.87 -18.81
N GLY A 231 12.22 -5.88 -18.22
CA GLY A 231 13.01 -7.09 -17.99
C GLY A 231 12.26 -8.09 -17.11
N GLU A 232 11.71 -7.64 -15.99
CA GLU A 232 10.95 -8.51 -15.09
C GLU A 232 9.65 -9.04 -15.72
N ARG A 233 8.96 -8.23 -16.53
CA ARG A 233 7.77 -8.69 -17.30
C ARG A 233 8.13 -9.74 -18.35
N LEU A 234 9.27 -9.62 -19.01
CA LEU A 234 9.76 -10.63 -19.95
C LEU A 234 10.14 -11.93 -19.22
N LEU A 235 10.84 -11.83 -18.10
CA LEU A 235 11.17 -12.99 -17.26
C LEU A 235 9.91 -13.72 -16.78
N ARG A 236 8.88 -12.98 -16.35
CA ARG A 236 7.61 -13.57 -15.90
C ARG A 236 6.83 -14.30 -17.00
N ARG A 237 7.07 -14.00 -18.27
CA ARG A 237 6.46 -14.76 -19.39
C ARG A 237 7.08 -16.14 -19.56
N ALA A 238 8.33 -16.28 -19.20
CA ALA A 238 9.07 -17.52 -19.37
C ALA A 238 9.10 -18.35 -18.06
N TRP A 239 9.16 -17.70 -16.92
CA TRP A 239 9.35 -18.37 -15.62
C TRP A 239 8.62 -17.61 -14.51
N ASP A 240 8.21 -18.35 -13.46
CA ASP A 240 7.76 -17.74 -12.22
C ASP A 240 8.97 -17.15 -11.48
N VAL A 241 9.02 -15.83 -11.35
CA VAL A 241 10.14 -15.13 -10.70
C VAL A 241 10.16 -15.52 -9.21
N PRO A 242 11.25 -16.15 -8.72
CA PRO A 242 11.26 -16.80 -7.40
C PRO A 242 11.46 -15.83 -6.23
N ALA A 243 11.75 -14.56 -6.50
CA ALA A 243 12.04 -13.55 -5.48
C ALA A 243 11.66 -12.14 -5.96
N GLY A 244 11.40 -11.25 -5.01
CA GLY A 244 11.12 -9.83 -5.25
C GLY A 244 11.14 -9.06 -3.95
N GLN A 245 11.21 -7.75 -4.03
CA GLN A 245 11.12 -6.89 -2.84
C GLN A 245 9.71 -6.88 -2.25
N SER A 246 8.70 -7.14 -3.08
CA SER A 246 7.29 -7.15 -2.71
C SER A 246 6.58 -8.40 -3.21
N LEU A 247 5.45 -8.72 -2.58
CA LEU A 247 4.46 -9.70 -3.04
C LEU A 247 3.19 -8.96 -3.45
N VAL A 248 2.71 -9.24 -4.64
CA VAL A 248 1.38 -8.87 -5.12
C VAL A 248 0.46 -10.06 -4.92
N CYS A 249 -0.65 -9.84 -4.24
CA CYS A 249 -1.70 -10.84 -4.06
C CYS A 249 -3.05 -10.26 -4.51
N ILE A 250 -3.71 -10.95 -5.43
CA ILE A 250 -5.10 -10.70 -5.80
C ILE A 250 -5.91 -11.87 -5.29
N ALA A 251 -6.88 -11.59 -4.45
CA ALA A 251 -7.72 -12.63 -3.87
C ALA A 251 -9.19 -12.21 -3.91
N GLN A 252 -10.07 -13.19 -4.01
CA GLN A 252 -11.51 -12.98 -4.11
C GLN A 252 -12.22 -13.53 -2.88
N LYS A 253 -13.20 -12.79 -2.38
CA LYS A 253 -14.14 -13.28 -1.36
C LYS A 253 -14.99 -14.38 -1.99
N LYS A 254 -14.93 -15.59 -1.40
CA LYS A 254 -15.81 -16.68 -1.80
C LYS A 254 -17.27 -16.29 -1.54
N THR A 255 -18.13 -16.58 -2.48
CA THR A 255 -19.61 -16.46 -2.34
C THR A 255 -20.13 -17.52 -1.39
#